data_e4e9fe281a523460ab8d7aa9b7367d0f
#
_entry.id   e4e9fe281a523460ab8d7aa9b7367d0f
#
_cell.length_a   1.000
_cell.length_b   1.000
_cell.length_c   1.000
_cell.angle_alpha   90.00
_cell.angle_beta   90.00
_cell.angle_gamma   90.00
#
_symmetry.space_group_name_H-M   'P 1'
#
loop_
_entity.id
_entity.type
_entity.pdbx_description
1 polymer ?
#
loop_
_entity_poly.entity_id
_entity_poly.type
_entity_poly.pdbx_seq_one_letter_code
_entity_poly.pdbx_strand_id
1 'polypeptide(L)'
;MSRDPETDLPGSAVLPGTLSTALRDELIAFRRDIHMHPELGNQEFRTTAALKARLERAGLRPRVLATGTGLMCDIGVRDDIGLRDTSGVRDRDRDRDRDMDRDRNRDGGQDRPGDGPLTGETPLLALRADLDALPIPDTKTGVPYRSTVPDRAHACGHDVHTTAVLGAGLVLAGLHRQGLLPRPVRLIFQPAEEVLPGGATDAIESGVLRGVGKIIGVHCDPKVDAGVIGLRPGPITSACDRLEISLDGPGGHTARPHLTTDLVMAAAKVVSDVPALLSRRVDARSGLSVTWGRIEAGHACNVIPQHAELSGTVRCLDLPSWHAAPDLVHAAVDEIAQLYGAKSEVTYVRGVPPVVNDPVVTELLREAQTARRGVYSVEDTEQSLGGEDFSWYLEQVPGAMARLGVRTPGDGAQRDLHRGDFDVDEYAIEVGVELFTAAALLDVPRS
;
A
#
# COMPACT_ATOMS: atom_id res chain seq x y z
N MET A 1 -48.16 30.07 15.23
CA MET A 1 -48.20 28.60 15.40
C MET A 1 -47.52 28.00 14.17
N SER A 2 -46.21 27.89 14.19
CA SER A 2 -45.40 27.19 13.19
C SER A 2 -44.93 25.88 13.81
N ARG A 3 -45.32 24.76 13.22
CA ARG A 3 -44.81 23.45 13.57
C ARG A 3 -43.58 23.20 12.70
N ASP A 4 -42.41 23.05 13.31
CA ASP A 4 -41.22 22.44 12.72
C ASP A 4 -41.51 20.97 12.43
N PRO A 5 -41.19 20.45 11.27
CA PRO A 5 -41.20 19.02 11.01
C PRO A 5 -39.82 18.48 11.35
N GLU A 6 -39.56 18.08 12.58
CA GLU A 6 -38.57 17.08 12.89
C GLU A 6 -39.07 15.74 12.29
N THR A 7 -38.56 15.39 11.13
CA THR A 7 -38.73 14.06 10.57
C THR A 7 -37.85 13.10 11.36
N ASP A 8 -38.48 12.39 12.29
CA ASP A 8 -37.99 11.14 12.86
C ASP A 8 -37.61 10.17 11.73
N LEU A 9 -36.33 10.01 11.48
CA LEU A 9 -35.79 8.85 10.74
C LEU A 9 -35.90 7.62 11.65
N PRO A 10 -36.43 6.48 11.18
CA PRO A 10 -36.61 5.30 12.02
C PRO A 10 -35.25 4.78 12.48
N GLY A 11 -35.03 4.79 13.82
CA GLY A 11 -34.11 4.00 14.60
C GLY A 11 -32.76 3.70 13.98
N SER A 12 -31.80 4.66 13.99
CA SER A 12 -30.38 4.31 13.86
C SER A 12 -29.98 3.54 15.13
N ALA A 13 -29.89 2.22 15.01
CA ALA A 13 -29.29 1.41 16.08
C ALA A 13 -27.86 1.91 16.28
N VAL A 14 -27.59 2.50 17.45
CA VAL A 14 -26.24 2.96 17.80
C VAL A 14 -25.30 1.76 17.76
N LEU A 15 -24.37 1.74 16.81
CA LEU A 15 -23.38 0.67 16.69
C LEU A 15 -22.55 0.62 17.98
N PRO A 16 -22.35 -0.57 18.60
CA PRO A 16 -21.49 -0.71 19.78
C PRO A 16 -20.01 -0.38 19.43
N GLY A 17 -19.20 -0.11 20.44
CA GLY A 17 -17.76 0.06 20.25
C GLY A 17 -17.28 1.51 20.12
N THR A 18 -17.91 2.44 20.87
CA THR A 18 -17.40 3.81 21.04
C THR A 18 -16.11 3.79 21.88
N LEU A 19 -15.12 4.62 21.53
CA LEU A 19 -13.91 4.78 22.32
C LEU A 19 -14.22 5.42 23.66
N SER A 20 -13.71 4.83 24.74
CA SER A 20 -13.66 5.52 26.03
C SER A 20 -12.58 6.61 26.01
N THR A 21 -12.76 7.66 26.78
CA THR A 21 -11.74 8.72 26.94
C THR A 21 -10.38 8.14 27.33
N ALA A 22 -10.34 7.17 28.24
CA ALA A 22 -9.10 6.54 28.67
C ALA A 22 -8.38 5.81 27.52
N LEU A 23 -9.13 5.10 26.65
CA LEU A 23 -8.52 4.43 25.48
C LEU A 23 -8.06 5.45 24.44
N ARG A 24 -8.82 6.53 24.23
CA ARG A 24 -8.39 7.63 23.32
C ARG A 24 -7.07 8.22 23.78
N ASP A 25 -6.96 8.59 25.06
CA ASP A 25 -5.73 9.19 25.62
C ASP A 25 -4.54 8.22 25.50
N GLU A 26 -4.78 6.92 25.74
CA GLU A 26 -3.78 5.87 25.56
C GLU A 26 -3.30 5.78 24.10
N LEU A 27 -4.22 5.82 23.14
CA LEU A 27 -3.89 5.75 21.70
C LEU A 27 -3.11 6.98 21.23
N ILE A 28 -3.49 8.17 21.68
CA ILE A 28 -2.73 9.40 21.39
C ILE A 28 -1.31 9.28 21.97
N ALA A 29 -1.16 8.81 23.20
CA ALA A 29 0.16 8.60 23.80
C ALA A 29 0.98 7.56 23.04
N PHE A 30 0.34 6.47 22.57
CA PHE A 30 0.98 5.44 21.74
C PHE A 30 1.45 6.01 20.39
N ARG A 31 0.60 6.76 19.67
CA ARG A 31 0.96 7.45 18.43
C ARG A 31 2.16 8.37 18.62
N ARG A 32 2.15 9.21 19.66
CA ARG A 32 3.23 10.15 19.97
C ARG A 32 4.54 9.44 20.30
N ASP A 33 4.47 8.29 20.97
CA ASP A 33 5.63 7.47 21.27
C ASP A 33 6.27 6.88 20.00
N ILE A 34 5.49 6.37 19.06
CA ILE A 34 5.98 5.92 17.75
C ILE A 34 6.58 7.10 16.98
N HIS A 35 5.88 8.23 16.95
CA HIS A 35 6.31 9.44 16.24
C HIS A 35 7.66 9.98 16.73
N MET A 36 7.91 9.90 18.05
CA MET A 36 9.20 10.29 18.64
C MET A 36 10.33 9.31 18.31
N HIS A 37 10.04 8.09 17.94
CA HIS A 37 11.02 7.03 17.70
C HIS A 37 10.80 6.36 16.33
N PRO A 38 10.86 7.14 15.24
CA PRO A 38 10.59 6.62 13.90
C PRO A 38 11.64 5.60 13.46
N GLU A 39 11.18 4.52 12.86
CA GLU A 39 12.00 3.44 12.31
C GLU A 39 11.78 3.35 10.80
N LEU A 40 12.84 3.14 10.03
CA LEU A 40 12.77 3.00 8.58
C LEU A 40 12.27 1.61 8.18
N GLY A 41 11.83 1.46 6.94
CA GLY A 41 11.39 0.20 6.39
C GLY A 41 12.36 -0.95 6.65
N ASN A 42 11.84 -2.09 7.07
CA ASN A 42 12.54 -3.29 7.53
C ASN A 42 13.36 -3.10 8.83
N GLN A 43 13.19 -2.00 9.55
CA GLN A 43 13.85 -1.72 10.82
C GLN A 43 12.85 -1.43 11.96
N GLU A 44 11.56 -1.69 11.78
CA GLU A 44 10.45 -1.34 12.68
C GLU A 44 10.36 -2.30 13.89
N PHE A 45 11.52 -2.63 14.48
CA PHE A 45 11.61 -3.61 15.59
C PHE A 45 10.96 -3.10 16.87
N ARG A 46 11.18 -1.82 17.22
CA ARG A 46 10.60 -1.19 18.41
C ARG A 46 9.09 -1.05 18.29
N THR A 47 8.62 -0.57 17.15
CA THR A 47 7.19 -0.42 16.84
C THR A 47 6.49 -1.78 16.87
N THR A 48 7.08 -2.79 16.24
CA THR A 48 6.59 -4.18 16.27
C THR A 48 6.51 -4.72 17.69
N ALA A 49 7.54 -4.51 18.51
CA ALA A 49 7.58 -4.96 19.90
C ALA A 49 6.52 -4.24 20.77
N ALA A 50 6.31 -2.93 20.57
CA ALA A 50 5.31 -2.14 21.28
C ALA A 50 3.90 -2.61 20.95
N LEU A 51 3.59 -2.83 19.67
CA LEU A 51 2.32 -3.38 19.20
C LEU A 51 2.07 -4.78 19.79
N LYS A 52 3.06 -5.67 19.68
CA LYS A 52 2.99 -7.03 20.22
C LYS A 52 2.63 -7.01 21.70
N ALA A 53 3.40 -6.27 22.49
CA ALA A 53 3.18 -6.16 23.94
C ALA A 53 1.80 -5.56 24.26
N ARG A 54 1.31 -4.61 23.48
CA ARG A 54 -0.01 -3.99 23.73
C ARG A 54 -1.17 -4.94 23.41
N LEU A 55 -1.06 -5.70 22.32
CA LEU A 55 -2.06 -6.71 21.92
C LEU A 55 -2.07 -7.88 22.92
N GLU A 56 -0.90 -8.35 23.37
CA GLU A 56 -0.78 -9.40 24.37
C GLU A 56 -1.43 -8.99 25.73
N ARG A 57 -1.25 -7.74 26.16
CA ARG A 57 -1.94 -7.20 27.35
C ARG A 57 -3.47 -7.19 27.20
N ALA A 58 -3.99 -7.14 25.97
CA ALA A 58 -5.41 -7.26 25.70
C ALA A 58 -5.90 -8.73 25.63
N GLY A 59 -4.99 -9.70 25.84
CA GLY A 59 -5.30 -11.13 25.78
C GLY A 59 -5.31 -11.70 24.36
N LEU A 60 -4.76 -10.97 23.39
CA LEU A 60 -4.62 -11.42 22.01
C LEU A 60 -3.28 -12.13 21.78
N ARG A 61 -3.16 -12.84 20.66
CA ARG A 61 -1.96 -13.64 20.30
C ARG A 61 -1.34 -13.15 19.00
N PRO A 62 -0.63 -12.00 18.98
CA PRO A 62 0.03 -11.50 17.81
C PRO A 62 1.20 -12.40 17.38
N ARG A 63 1.37 -12.56 16.07
CA ARG A 63 2.47 -13.29 15.44
C ARG A 63 3.31 -12.32 14.62
N VAL A 64 4.59 -12.21 14.93
CA VAL A 64 5.54 -11.42 14.15
C VAL A 64 5.75 -12.09 12.78
N LEU A 65 5.86 -11.29 11.73
CA LEU A 65 6.08 -11.79 10.38
C LEU A 65 7.48 -12.41 10.23
N ALA A 66 7.66 -13.23 9.21
CA ALA A 66 8.91 -13.94 8.96
C ALA A 66 10.12 -13.01 8.73
N THR A 67 9.87 -11.78 8.31
CA THR A 67 10.88 -10.72 8.14
C THR A 67 11.49 -10.23 9.47
N GLY A 68 10.84 -10.52 10.60
CA GLY A 68 11.27 -10.05 11.92
C GLY A 68 10.71 -8.69 12.33
N THR A 69 10.08 -7.95 11.42
CA THR A 69 9.32 -6.72 11.66
C THR A 69 7.90 -6.87 11.13
N GLY A 70 6.97 -6.07 11.68
CA GLY A 70 5.55 -6.23 11.41
C GLY A 70 4.96 -7.45 12.12
N LEU A 71 3.64 -7.52 12.19
CA LEU A 71 2.93 -8.64 12.81
C LEU A 71 1.49 -8.76 12.29
N MET A 72 0.89 -9.93 12.51
CA MET A 72 -0.55 -10.14 12.35
C MET A 72 -1.18 -10.65 13.65
N CYS A 73 -2.48 -10.37 13.83
CA CYS A 73 -3.22 -10.79 15.01
C CYS A 73 -4.67 -11.07 14.66
N ASP A 74 -5.15 -12.29 14.97
CA ASP A 74 -6.52 -12.70 14.72
C ASP A 74 -7.41 -12.46 15.93
N ILE A 75 -8.66 -12.03 15.72
CA ILE A 75 -9.69 -11.81 16.70
C ILE A 75 -10.91 -12.63 16.30
N GLY A 76 -11.42 -13.46 17.21
CA GLY A 76 -12.64 -14.26 16.97
C GLY A 76 -12.40 -15.56 16.18
N VAL A 77 -11.18 -15.93 15.90
CA VAL A 77 -10.81 -17.24 15.34
C VAL A 77 -10.80 -18.29 16.44
N ARG A 78 -11.41 -19.46 16.20
CA ARG A 78 -11.34 -20.59 17.14
C ARG A 78 -9.93 -21.19 17.09
N ASP A 79 -9.41 -21.59 18.26
CA ASP A 79 -8.05 -22.16 18.41
C ASP A 79 -7.81 -23.47 17.62
N ASP A 80 -8.84 -24.07 17.03
CA ASP A 80 -8.79 -25.37 16.33
C ASP A 80 -8.25 -25.30 14.90
N ILE A 81 -8.00 -24.10 14.33
CA ILE A 81 -7.32 -23.96 13.04
C ILE A 81 -5.82 -24.11 13.30
N GLY A 82 -5.40 -25.36 13.42
CA GLY A 82 -4.00 -25.75 13.60
C GLY A 82 -3.11 -25.34 12.44
N LEU A 83 -2.68 -24.09 12.42
CA LEU A 83 -1.49 -23.69 11.72
C LEU A 83 -0.31 -24.31 12.48
N ARG A 84 0.10 -25.52 12.07
CA ARG A 84 1.31 -26.16 12.60
C ARG A 84 2.46 -25.18 12.43
N ASP A 85 3.08 -24.86 13.55
CA ASP A 85 4.33 -24.13 13.62
C ASP A 85 5.35 -24.80 12.70
N THR A 86 5.70 -24.17 11.58
CA THR A 86 6.70 -24.66 10.63
C THR A 86 8.13 -24.21 11.01
N SER A 87 8.33 -23.67 12.22
CA SER A 87 9.66 -23.31 12.74
C SER A 87 10.50 -24.52 13.22
N GLY A 88 10.20 -25.74 12.75
CA GLY A 88 11.02 -26.92 13.01
C GLY A 88 12.32 -26.88 12.23
N VAL A 89 13.36 -26.29 12.80
CA VAL A 89 14.75 -26.57 12.44
C VAL A 89 14.97 -28.09 12.58
N ARG A 90 15.02 -28.78 11.45
CA ARG A 90 15.45 -30.17 11.45
C ARG A 90 16.96 -30.21 11.57
N ASP A 91 17.42 -30.61 12.74
CA ASP A 91 18.76 -31.14 12.96
C ASP A 91 19.00 -32.33 11.99
N ARG A 92 19.83 -32.10 10.98
CA ARG A 92 20.31 -33.15 10.07
C ARG A 92 21.68 -33.61 10.56
N ASP A 93 21.63 -34.66 11.35
CA ASP A 93 22.75 -35.61 11.35
C ASP A 93 22.25 -37.00 11.78
N ARG A 94 22.40 -37.94 10.88
CA ARG A 94 22.45 -39.40 10.90
C ARG A 94 21.40 -40.09 10.04
N ASP A 95 21.77 -40.53 8.90
CA ASP A 95 22.12 -41.93 8.50
C ASP A 95 22.15 -42.01 6.97
N ARG A 96 23.31 -42.50 6.51
CA ARG A 96 23.59 -42.93 5.14
C ARG A 96 22.98 -44.30 4.91
N ASP A 97 22.74 -44.56 3.62
CA ASP A 97 22.60 -45.79 2.89
C ASP A 97 21.19 -46.39 2.73
N ARG A 98 20.68 -46.30 1.53
CA ARG A 98 20.36 -47.41 0.62
C ARG A 98 19.34 -47.09 -0.45
N ASP A 99 19.83 -47.34 -1.65
CA ASP A 99 19.23 -47.93 -2.83
C ASP A 99 18.48 -47.08 -3.86
N MET A 100 19.12 -47.22 -5.02
CA MET A 100 18.76 -46.80 -6.38
C MET A 100 17.47 -47.41 -6.91
N ASP A 101 17.03 -46.73 -7.99
CA ASP A 101 16.26 -47.22 -9.12
C ASP A 101 14.72 -47.21 -9.04
N ARG A 102 14.10 -46.31 -9.80
CA ARG A 102 13.32 -46.57 -11.02
C ARG A 102 12.45 -45.39 -11.49
N ASP A 103 12.85 -44.94 -12.67
CA ASP A 103 12.06 -44.67 -13.87
C ASP A 103 10.85 -43.70 -13.92
N ARG A 104 11.09 -42.65 -14.65
CA ARG A 104 10.38 -42.09 -15.84
C ARG A 104 8.93 -41.63 -15.77
N ASN A 105 8.83 -40.38 -16.18
CA ASN A 105 7.75 -39.75 -16.96
C ASN A 105 6.37 -39.62 -16.34
N ARG A 106 6.00 -38.36 -16.10
CA ARG A 106 4.78 -37.78 -16.73
C ARG A 106 4.76 -36.27 -16.59
N ASP A 107 4.50 -35.64 -17.71
CA ASP A 107 4.03 -34.28 -17.90
C ASP A 107 2.96 -33.90 -16.89
N GLY A 108 2.94 -32.64 -16.52
CA GLY A 108 1.70 -32.08 -15.99
C GLY A 108 1.92 -30.86 -15.10
N GLY A 109 1.51 -29.75 -15.59
CA GLY A 109 0.96 -28.62 -14.90
C GLY A 109 1.39 -28.36 -13.45
N GLN A 110 2.17 -27.33 -13.26
CA GLN A 110 2.36 -26.76 -11.92
C GLN A 110 1.05 -26.07 -11.51
N ASP A 111 0.16 -26.84 -10.85
CA ASP A 111 -0.87 -26.26 -10.00
C ASP A 111 -0.18 -25.56 -8.84
N ARG A 112 -0.21 -24.24 -8.84
CA ARG A 112 0.03 -23.45 -7.63
C ARG A 112 -1.09 -23.84 -6.66
N PRO A 113 -0.82 -24.20 -5.39
CA PRO A 113 -1.88 -24.46 -4.42
C PRO A 113 -2.64 -23.14 -4.24
N GLY A 114 -3.87 -23.07 -4.75
CA GLY A 114 -4.78 -21.96 -4.53
C GLY A 114 -5.12 -21.89 -3.04
N ASP A 115 -4.76 -20.80 -2.39
CA ASP A 115 -5.21 -20.44 -1.03
C ASP A 115 -6.67 -19.95 -1.05
N GLY A 116 -7.57 -20.74 -1.63
CA GLY A 116 -8.99 -20.49 -1.52
C GLY A 116 -9.48 -20.64 -0.07
N PRO A 117 -10.58 -19.99 0.34
CA PRO A 117 -11.14 -20.15 1.67
C PRO A 117 -11.38 -21.62 1.96
N LEU A 118 -10.91 -22.09 3.12
CA LEU A 118 -11.19 -23.45 3.61
C LEU A 118 -12.72 -23.62 3.66
N THR A 119 -13.23 -24.61 2.94
CA THR A 119 -14.68 -24.84 2.77
C THR A 119 -15.35 -25.00 4.13
N GLY A 120 -16.19 -24.03 4.52
CA GLY A 120 -17.02 -24.05 5.73
C GLY A 120 -16.71 -22.97 6.77
N GLU A 121 -15.63 -22.18 6.63
CA GLU A 121 -15.30 -21.09 7.56
C GLU A 121 -15.74 -19.73 7.03
N THR A 122 -16.20 -18.86 7.95
CA THR A 122 -16.52 -17.48 7.61
C THR A 122 -15.23 -16.74 7.27
N PRO A 123 -15.07 -16.15 6.06
CA PRO A 123 -13.86 -15.43 5.69
C PRO A 123 -13.59 -14.26 6.64
N LEU A 124 -12.30 -14.03 6.95
CA LEU A 124 -11.86 -12.91 7.78
C LEU A 124 -11.99 -11.58 7.02
N LEU A 125 -12.33 -10.51 7.77
CA LEU A 125 -12.03 -9.15 7.34
C LEU A 125 -10.64 -8.76 7.84
N ALA A 126 -9.74 -8.33 6.96
CA ALA A 126 -8.43 -7.83 7.34
C ALA A 126 -8.42 -6.30 7.46
N LEU A 127 -7.76 -5.78 8.51
CA LEU A 127 -7.48 -4.36 8.73
C LEU A 127 -5.97 -4.16 8.62
N ARG A 128 -5.52 -3.35 7.66
CA ARG A 128 -4.07 -3.14 7.41
C ARG A 128 -3.63 -1.74 7.86
N ALA A 129 -2.48 -1.68 8.50
CA ALA A 129 -1.67 -0.48 8.65
C ALA A 129 -0.21 -0.77 8.28
N ASP A 130 0.44 0.21 7.71
CA ASP A 130 1.88 0.32 7.51
C ASP A 130 2.57 0.86 8.77
N LEU A 131 3.89 0.63 8.90
CA LEU A 131 4.62 0.92 10.14
C LEU A 131 5.77 1.91 9.99
N ASP A 132 6.36 1.99 8.80
CA ASP A 132 7.65 2.62 8.59
C ASP A 132 7.60 4.15 8.52
N ALA A 133 8.76 4.75 8.72
CA ALA A 133 9.00 6.18 8.63
C ALA A 133 9.96 6.50 7.48
N LEU A 134 10.03 7.78 7.13
CA LEU A 134 10.86 8.30 6.04
C LEU A 134 12.24 8.77 6.53
N PRO A 135 13.30 8.64 5.67
CA PRO A 135 14.64 9.14 5.96
C PRO A 135 14.76 10.65 5.71
N ILE A 136 13.93 11.44 6.39
CA ILE A 136 13.90 12.90 6.29
C ILE A 136 13.91 13.53 7.71
N PRO A 137 14.48 14.73 7.89
CA PRO A 137 14.48 15.38 9.19
C PRO A 137 13.06 15.83 9.60
N ASP A 138 12.70 15.59 10.84
CA ASP A 138 11.50 16.19 11.45
C ASP A 138 11.80 17.67 11.79
N THR A 139 11.12 18.59 11.11
CA THR A 139 11.33 20.04 11.26
C THR A 139 10.23 20.72 12.06
N LYS A 140 9.29 19.95 12.65
CA LYS A 140 8.21 20.50 13.50
C LYS A 140 8.77 21.28 14.67
N THR A 141 8.11 22.37 15.01
CA THR A 141 8.45 23.23 16.16
C THR A 141 7.26 23.33 17.11
N GLY A 142 7.54 23.43 18.40
CA GLY A 142 6.51 23.66 19.41
C GLY A 142 5.65 22.43 19.76
N VAL A 143 5.93 21.25 19.21
CA VAL A 143 5.24 20.00 19.53
C VAL A 143 6.07 19.11 20.46
N PRO A 144 5.49 18.50 21.50
CA PRO A 144 6.23 17.69 22.47
C PRO A 144 6.63 16.30 21.94
N TYR A 145 6.08 15.87 20.81
CA TYR A 145 6.27 14.55 20.21
C TYR A 145 7.14 14.56 18.95
N ARG A 146 7.91 15.64 18.70
CA ARG A 146 8.87 15.68 17.60
C ARG A 146 9.81 14.47 17.66
N SER A 147 10.23 13.96 16.49
CA SER A 147 11.22 12.89 16.40
C SER A 147 12.47 13.17 17.21
N THR A 148 12.90 12.18 17.99
CA THR A 148 14.17 12.19 18.73
C THR A 148 15.30 11.52 17.95
N VAL A 149 15.01 10.95 16.77
CA VAL A 149 15.96 10.27 15.90
C VAL A 149 16.34 11.22 14.76
N PRO A 150 17.61 11.58 14.59
CA PRO A 150 18.04 12.44 13.49
C PRO A 150 17.66 11.85 12.13
N ASP A 151 17.27 12.74 11.22
CA ASP A 151 16.96 12.40 9.81
C ASP A 151 15.94 11.26 9.64
N ARG A 152 15.00 11.13 10.58
CA ARG A 152 13.86 10.20 10.47
C ARG A 152 12.59 10.87 10.97
N ALA A 153 11.50 10.74 10.21
CA ALA A 153 10.21 11.32 10.58
C ALA A 153 9.05 10.46 10.04
N HIS A 154 7.98 10.32 10.84
CA HIS A 154 6.70 9.86 10.35
C HIS A 154 6.02 11.00 9.58
N ALA A 155 6.42 11.19 8.32
CA ALA A 155 5.91 12.25 7.46
C ALA A 155 4.90 11.75 6.41
N CYS A 156 4.44 10.49 6.53
CA CYS A 156 3.35 9.92 5.74
C CYS A 156 2.11 9.55 6.59
N GLY A 157 2.22 9.63 7.93
CA GLY A 157 1.10 9.35 8.84
C GLY A 157 0.94 7.88 9.22
N HIS A 158 1.93 7.03 8.96
CA HIS A 158 1.88 5.60 9.30
C HIS A 158 1.74 5.35 10.81
N ASP A 159 2.20 6.25 11.65
CA ASP A 159 1.96 6.25 13.10
C ASP A 159 0.46 6.41 13.44
N VAL A 160 -0.29 7.16 12.64
CA VAL A 160 -1.76 7.29 12.76
C VAL A 160 -2.45 6.00 12.28
N HIS A 161 -2.05 5.46 11.10
CA HIS A 161 -2.62 4.23 10.57
C HIS A 161 -2.42 3.06 11.55
N THR A 162 -1.18 2.89 12.02
CA THR A 162 -0.81 1.90 13.04
C THR A 162 -1.68 2.02 14.30
N THR A 163 -1.84 3.25 14.80
CA THR A 163 -2.61 3.50 16.01
C THR A 163 -4.10 3.26 15.81
N ALA A 164 -4.64 3.62 14.64
CA ALA A 164 -6.05 3.38 14.32
C ALA A 164 -6.38 1.88 14.25
N VAL A 165 -5.54 1.08 13.57
CA VAL A 165 -5.72 -0.38 13.50
C VAL A 165 -5.53 -1.03 14.89
N LEU A 166 -4.55 -0.59 15.68
CA LEU A 166 -4.39 -1.04 17.06
C LEU A 166 -5.64 -0.75 17.88
N GLY A 167 -6.14 0.49 17.84
CA GLY A 167 -7.33 0.90 18.59
C GLY A 167 -8.56 0.11 18.18
N ALA A 168 -8.80 -0.08 16.89
CA ALA A 168 -9.88 -0.92 16.38
C ALA A 168 -9.76 -2.37 16.90
N GLY A 169 -8.55 -2.93 16.86
CA GLY A 169 -8.29 -4.27 17.39
C GLY A 169 -8.64 -4.42 18.88
N LEU A 170 -8.31 -3.41 19.68
CA LEU A 170 -8.64 -3.42 21.13
C LEU A 170 -10.14 -3.34 21.38
N VAL A 171 -10.86 -2.50 20.61
CA VAL A 171 -12.33 -2.40 20.69
C VAL A 171 -12.98 -3.70 20.22
N LEU A 172 -12.57 -4.24 19.08
CA LEU A 172 -13.10 -5.48 18.51
C LEU A 172 -12.84 -6.70 19.42
N ALA A 173 -11.68 -6.77 20.09
CA ALA A 173 -11.41 -7.79 21.09
C ALA A 173 -12.38 -7.69 22.29
N GLY A 174 -12.73 -6.47 22.68
CA GLY A 174 -13.77 -6.24 23.70
C GLY A 174 -15.14 -6.72 23.25
N LEU A 175 -15.55 -6.40 22.03
CA LEU A 175 -16.81 -6.83 21.43
C LEU A 175 -16.87 -8.35 21.22
N HIS A 176 -15.76 -8.96 20.83
CA HIS A 176 -15.66 -10.42 20.71
C HIS A 176 -15.95 -11.12 22.04
N ARG A 177 -15.34 -10.66 23.14
CA ARG A 177 -15.61 -11.21 24.49
C ARG A 177 -17.07 -11.07 24.91
N GLN A 178 -17.79 -10.11 24.37
CA GLN A 178 -19.22 -9.89 24.62
C GLN A 178 -20.13 -10.66 23.64
N GLY A 179 -19.57 -11.40 22.68
CA GLY A 179 -20.33 -12.11 21.65
C GLY A 179 -20.95 -11.20 20.59
N LEU A 180 -20.45 -9.96 20.46
CA LEU A 180 -21.01 -8.94 19.57
C LEU A 180 -20.24 -8.82 18.22
N LEU A 181 -19.12 -9.53 18.05
CA LEU A 181 -18.36 -9.53 16.81
C LEU A 181 -18.98 -10.54 15.82
N PRO A 182 -19.53 -10.11 14.67
CA PRO A 182 -20.29 -10.98 13.76
C PRO A 182 -19.41 -11.96 12.98
N ARG A 183 -18.14 -11.63 12.77
CA ARG A 183 -17.14 -12.45 12.06
C ARG A 183 -15.75 -12.22 12.60
N PRO A 184 -14.81 -13.16 12.37
CA PRO A 184 -13.43 -12.96 12.78
C PRO A 184 -12.75 -11.86 11.96
N VAL A 185 -11.80 -11.17 12.61
CA VAL A 185 -11.03 -10.05 12.04
C VAL A 185 -9.54 -10.34 12.18
N ARG A 186 -8.76 -10.02 11.16
CA ARG A 186 -7.30 -10.02 11.17
C ARG A 186 -6.76 -8.61 11.17
N LEU A 187 -5.90 -8.29 12.12
CA LEU A 187 -5.07 -7.09 12.10
C LEU A 187 -3.76 -7.42 11.38
N ILE A 188 -3.36 -6.58 10.45
CA ILE A 188 -2.09 -6.68 9.72
C ILE A 188 -1.33 -5.38 9.94
N PHE A 189 -0.17 -5.48 10.57
CA PHE A 189 0.77 -4.38 10.75
C PHE A 189 1.97 -4.66 9.87
N GLN A 190 1.99 -3.99 8.72
CA GLN A 190 2.91 -4.27 7.62
C GLN A 190 4.14 -3.37 7.71
N PRO A 191 5.37 -3.92 7.62
CA PRO A 191 6.59 -3.12 7.52
C PRO A 191 6.83 -2.60 6.10
N ALA A 192 7.75 -1.64 5.95
CA ALA A 192 8.43 -1.28 4.71
C ALA A 192 7.53 -0.89 3.52
N GLU A 193 6.53 -0.02 3.73
CA GLU A 193 5.68 0.50 2.66
C GLU A 193 6.47 1.45 1.74
N GLU A 194 7.32 2.30 2.32
CA GLU A 194 8.09 3.35 1.63
C GLU A 194 9.33 2.83 0.86
N VAL A 195 9.54 1.50 0.86
CA VAL A 195 10.68 0.85 0.20
C VAL A 195 10.17 -0.05 -0.92
N LEU A 196 10.54 0.22 -2.17
CA LEU A 196 10.14 -0.60 -3.31
C LEU A 196 10.81 -1.99 -3.31
N PRO A 197 10.07 -3.04 -3.67
CA PRO A 197 8.68 -3.12 -4.14
C PRO A 197 7.61 -3.12 -3.03
N GLY A 198 7.96 -2.81 -1.78
CA GLY A 198 7.10 -2.77 -0.61
C GLY A 198 7.12 -4.05 0.22
N GLY A 199 6.87 -3.89 1.53
CA GLY A 199 6.79 -5.02 2.46
C GLY A 199 5.49 -5.82 2.38
N ALA A 200 4.51 -5.38 1.57
CA ALA A 200 3.27 -6.10 1.36
C ALA A 200 3.50 -7.50 0.77
N THR A 201 4.45 -7.64 -0.15
CA THR A 201 4.80 -8.94 -0.75
C THR A 201 5.33 -9.93 0.30
N ASP A 202 6.22 -9.48 1.17
CA ASP A 202 6.78 -10.28 2.26
C ASP A 202 5.70 -10.65 3.30
N ALA A 203 4.78 -9.72 3.58
CA ALA A 203 3.64 -9.96 4.45
C ALA A 203 2.72 -11.03 3.84
N ILE A 204 2.43 -10.97 2.54
CA ILE A 204 1.62 -11.95 1.81
C ILE A 204 2.31 -13.33 1.86
N GLU A 205 3.61 -13.40 1.61
CA GLU A 205 4.40 -14.63 1.71
C GLU A 205 4.39 -15.20 3.15
N SER A 206 4.33 -14.34 4.16
CA SER A 206 4.14 -14.74 5.57
C SER A 206 2.72 -15.27 5.86
N GLY A 207 1.83 -15.26 4.88
CA GLY A 207 0.48 -15.85 4.95
C GLY A 207 -0.56 -14.95 5.60
N VAL A 208 -0.39 -13.63 5.57
CA VAL A 208 -1.36 -12.68 6.17
C VAL A 208 -2.73 -12.71 5.48
N LEU A 209 -2.81 -13.19 4.22
CA LEU A 209 -4.08 -13.31 3.49
C LEU A 209 -4.78 -14.66 3.64
N ARG A 210 -4.20 -15.64 4.37
CA ARG A 210 -4.83 -16.95 4.54
C ARG A 210 -6.18 -16.82 5.24
N GLY A 211 -7.27 -17.24 4.57
CA GLY A 211 -8.63 -17.16 5.06
C GLY A 211 -9.23 -15.74 5.05
N VAL A 212 -8.55 -14.75 4.49
CA VAL A 212 -9.06 -13.39 4.34
C VAL A 212 -9.99 -13.33 3.14
N GLY A 213 -11.19 -12.78 3.32
CA GLY A 213 -12.18 -12.58 2.26
C GLY A 213 -12.24 -11.13 1.77
N LYS A 214 -11.80 -10.18 2.59
CA LYS A 214 -11.73 -8.75 2.27
C LYS A 214 -10.62 -8.08 3.07
N ILE A 215 -10.04 -7.02 2.53
CA ILE A 215 -9.06 -6.20 3.23
C ILE A 215 -9.42 -4.72 3.13
N ILE A 216 -9.24 -3.99 4.23
CA ILE A 216 -9.42 -2.53 4.25
C ILE A 216 -8.21 -1.85 4.88
N GLY A 217 -7.89 -0.66 4.37
CA GLY A 217 -6.84 0.22 4.88
C GLY A 217 -7.29 1.67 4.87
N VAL A 218 -6.51 2.52 5.50
CA VAL A 218 -6.64 3.97 5.40
C VAL A 218 -5.29 4.58 5.03
N HIS A 219 -5.32 5.76 4.42
CA HIS A 219 -4.13 6.59 4.23
C HIS A 219 -4.45 8.03 4.63
N CYS A 220 -3.59 8.65 5.43
CA CYS A 220 -3.73 10.05 5.83
C CYS A 220 -3.79 10.97 4.61
N ASP A 221 -4.74 11.90 4.61
CA ASP A 221 -4.85 12.93 3.57
C ASP A 221 -4.91 14.32 4.21
N PRO A 222 -3.84 15.14 4.04
CA PRO A 222 -3.79 16.48 4.60
C PRO A 222 -4.68 17.52 3.87
N LYS A 223 -5.35 17.10 2.79
CA LYS A 223 -6.32 17.94 2.07
C LYS A 223 -7.73 17.80 2.63
N VAL A 224 -8.00 16.70 3.36
CA VAL A 224 -9.29 16.37 3.96
C VAL A 224 -9.29 16.74 5.44
N ASP A 225 -10.38 17.35 5.92
CA ASP A 225 -10.51 17.73 7.32
C ASP A 225 -10.65 16.51 8.24
N ALA A 226 -10.05 16.58 9.42
CA ALA A 226 -10.22 15.55 10.46
C ALA A 226 -11.71 15.40 10.82
N GLY A 227 -12.18 14.16 10.86
CA GLY A 227 -13.62 13.83 11.01
C GLY A 227 -14.25 13.34 9.70
N VAL A 228 -13.63 13.61 8.57
CA VAL A 228 -14.11 13.23 7.24
C VAL A 228 -13.20 12.14 6.64
N ILE A 229 -13.78 11.24 5.85
CA ILE A 229 -13.04 10.32 4.99
C ILE A 229 -13.34 10.61 3.52
N GLY A 230 -12.32 10.48 2.68
CA GLY A 230 -12.46 10.50 1.23
C GLY A 230 -12.55 9.08 0.68
N LEU A 231 -13.53 8.80 -0.17
CA LEU A 231 -13.73 7.51 -0.81
C LEU A 231 -13.77 7.64 -2.33
N ARG A 232 -13.25 6.61 -3.00
CA ARG A 232 -13.30 6.50 -4.46
C ARG A 232 -13.36 5.02 -4.84
N PRO A 233 -14.42 4.54 -5.50
CA PRO A 233 -14.43 3.22 -6.12
C PRO A 233 -13.54 3.23 -7.37
N GLY A 234 -12.88 2.10 -7.64
CA GLY A 234 -11.91 1.99 -8.73
C GLY A 234 -10.55 2.57 -8.35
N PRO A 235 -9.72 3.01 -9.32
CA PRO A 235 -8.35 3.42 -9.05
C PRO A 235 -8.28 4.67 -8.18
N ILE A 236 -7.58 4.57 -7.03
CA ILE A 236 -7.34 5.67 -6.09
C ILE A 236 -5.88 6.11 -6.06
N THR A 237 -4.92 5.19 -6.37
CA THR A 237 -3.51 5.53 -6.62
C THR A 237 -3.06 5.01 -7.98
N SER A 238 -1.92 5.47 -8.47
CA SER A 238 -1.31 4.93 -9.69
C SER A 238 -0.27 3.86 -9.40
N ALA A 239 -0.01 3.00 -10.38
CA ALA A 239 1.22 2.24 -10.44
C ALA A 239 2.44 3.17 -10.45
N CYS A 240 3.59 2.67 -9.99
CA CYS A 240 4.84 3.41 -10.00
C CYS A 240 6.00 2.48 -10.35
N ASP A 241 6.39 2.47 -11.63
CA ASP A 241 7.50 1.67 -12.14
C ASP A 241 8.67 2.57 -12.56
N ARG A 242 9.87 1.99 -12.62
CA ARG A 242 11.08 2.66 -13.08
C ARG A 242 11.51 2.13 -14.45
N LEU A 243 11.97 3.05 -15.31
CA LEU A 243 12.44 2.77 -16.65
C LEU A 243 13.86 3.30 -16.83
N GLU A 244 14.77 2.46 -17.28
CA GLU A 244 16.12 2.81 -17.69
C GLU A 244 16.36 2.30 -19.10
N ILE A 245 16.92 3.14 -19.97
CA ILE A 245 17.18 2.82 -21.38
C ILE A 245 18.61 3.21 -21.69
N SER A 246 19.35 2.30 -22.32
CA SER A 246 20.59 2.62 -22.99
C SER A 246 20.45 2.49 -24.51
N LEU A 247 21.09 3.39 -25.24
CA LEU A 247 21.19 3.38 -26.68
C LEU A 247 22.66 3.34 -27.09
N ASP A 248 23.02 2.40 -27.95
CA ASP A 248 24.39 2.20 -28.44
C ASP A 248 24.46 2.22 -29.94
N GLY A 249 25.57 2.74 -30.46
CA GLY A 249 25.85 2.78 -31.91
C GLY A 249 27.19 3.41 -32.22
N PRO A 250 27.65 3.27 -33.48
CA PRO A 250 28.91 3.88 -33.92
C PRO A 250 28.80 5.40 -33.86
N GLY A 251 29.63 6.02 -33.03
CA GLY A 251 29.82 7.47 -32.98
C GLY A 251 30.79 7.98 -34.02
N GLY A 252 31.04 9.30 -34.01
CA GLY A 252 32.02 9.88 -34.91
C GLY A 252 31.90 11.39 -35.10
N HIS A 253 32.45 11.88 -36.19
CA HIS A 253 32.47 13.32 -36.47
C HIS A 253 31.13 13.82 -37.00
N THR A 254 30.56 14.87 -36.40
CA THR A 254 29.28 15.47 -36.84
C THR A 254 29.21 15.93 -38.27
N ALA A 255 30.37 16.15 -38.93
CA ALA A 255 30.43 16.44 -40.39
C ALA A 255 30.22 15.20 -41.29
N ARG A 256 30.16 13.99 -40.71
CA ARG A 256 29.98 12.72 -41.43
C ARG A 256 28.88 11.85 -40.78
N PRO A 257 27.68 12.37 -40.62
CA PRO A 257 26.60 11.65 -39.89
C PRO A 257 26.19 10.34 -40.58
N HIS A 258 26.37 10.23 -41.90
CA HIS A 258 26.06 9.02 -42.67
C HIS A 258 26.96 7.81 -42.37
N LEU A 259 28.05 8.00 -41.59
CA LEU A 259 28.96 6.94 -41.14
C LEU A 259 28.76 6.61 -39.65
N THR A 260 27.75 7.19 -39.00
CA THR A 260 27.49 7.09 -37.56
C THR A 260 26.03 6.79 -37.30
N THR A 261 25.73 6.44 -36.04
CA THR A 261 24.38 6.43 -35.51
C THR A 261 24.21 7.69 -34.65
N ASP A 262 23.30 8.58 -35.05
CA ASP A 262 23.04 9.83 -34.28
C ASP A 262 22.24 9.52 -33.02
N LEU A 263 22.95 9.15 -31.94
CA LEU A 263 22.34 8.80 -30.68
C LEU A 263 21.73 9.99 -29.94
N VAL A 264 22.16 11.22 -30.22
CA VAL A 264 21.53 12.42 -29.69
C VAL A 264 20.12 12.57 -30.25
N MET A 265 19.98 12.38 -31.56
CA MET A 265 18.66 12.42 -32.19
C MET A 265 17.80 11.22 -31.81
N ALA A 266 18.36 10.01 -31.75
CA ALA A 266 17.66 8.80 -31.32
C ALA A 266 17.10 8.96 -29.91
N ALA A 267 17.90 9.43 -28.95
CA ALA A 267 17.49 9.67 -27.59
C ALA A 267 16.36 10.73 -27.49
N ALA A 268 16.50 11.85 -28.21
CA ALA A 268 15.46 12.88 -28.28
C ALA A 268 14.15 12.32 -28.84
N LYS A 269 14.21 11.40 -29.82
CA LYS A 269 13.01 10.77 -30.37
C LYS A 269 12.40 9.74 -29.42
N VAL A 270 13.19 8.97 -28.70
CA VAL A 270 12.67 8.10 -27.62
C VAL A 270 11.90 8.94 -26.61
N VAL A 271 12.46 10.06 -26.15
CA VAL A 271 11.78 10.97 -25.21
C VAL A 271 10.45 11.48 -25.74
N SER A 272 10.39 11.89 -27.00
CA SER A 272 9.18 12.48 -27.59
C SER A 272 8.16 11.44 -28.04
N ASP A 273 8.61 10.35 -28.64
CA ASP A 273 7.73 9.45 -29.40
C ASP A 273 7.25 8.25 -28.58
N VAL A 274 7.98 7.78 -27.56
CA VAL A 274 7.51 6.68 -26.67
C VAL A 274 6.20 7.05 -26.00
N PRO A 275 6.05 8.20 -25.30
CA PRO A 275 4.77 8.58 -24.71
C PRO A 275 3.65 8.74 -25.76
N ALA A 276 3.99 9.28 -26.94
CA ALA A 276 3.03 9.46 -28.02
C ALA A 276 2.53 8.13 -28.59
N LEU A 277 3.41 7.14 -28.80
CA LEU A 277 3.04 5.80 -29.26
C LEU A 277 2.18 5.06 -28.21
N LEU A 278 2.59 5.07 -26.94
CA LEU A 278 1.85 4.42 -25.86
C LEU A 278 0.43 4.96 -25.77
N SER A 279 0.24 6.28 -25.89
CA SER A 279 -1.09 6.90 -25.87
C SER A 279 -2.02 6.48 -27.03
N ARG A 280 -1.50 5.79 -28.06
CA ARG A 280 -2.26 5.24 -29.20
C ARG A 280 -2.43 3.72 -29.13
N ARG A 281 -1.70 3.05 -28.24
CA ARG A 281 -1.71 1.58 -28.11
C ARG A 281 -2.54 1.09 -26.94
N VAL A 282 -2.86 1.98 -25.98
CA VAL A 282 -3.72 1.68 -24.84
C VAL A 282 -4.91 2.63 -24.77
N ASP A 283 -5.96 2.23 -24.06
CA ASP A 283 -7.09 3.11 -23.76
C ASP A 283 -6.60 4.30 -22.93
N ALA A 284 -6.92 5.53 -23.36
CA ALA A 284 -6.51 6.75 -22.67
C ALA A 284 -6.98 6.80 -21.21
N ARG A 285 -8.06 6.09 -20.88
CA ARG A 285 -8.60 5.99 -19.49
C ARG A 285 -7.69 5.20 -18.56
N SER A 286 -6.77 4.38 -19.11
CA SER A 286 -5.77 3.66 -18.31
C SER A 286 -4.79 4.58 -17.59
N GLY A 287 -4.65 5.83 -18.05
CA GLY A 287 -3.69 6.78 -17.51
C GLY A 287 -2.23 6.34 -17.67
N LEU A 288 -1.93 5.39 -18.60
CA LEU A 288 -0.55 4.95 -18.87
C LEU A 288 0.26 6.13 -19.39
N SER A 289 1.30 6.48 -18.68
CA SER A 289 2.18 7.60 -18.99
C SER A 289 3.63 7.30 -18.63
N VAL A 290 4.56 7.89 -19.42
CA VAL A 290 6.00 7.86 -19.16
C VAL A 290 6.45 9.30 -18.93
N THR A 291 7.15 9.53 -17.81
CA THR A 291 7.77 10.81 -17.49
C THR A 291 9.26 10.63 -17.34
N TRP A 292 10.02 11.38 -18.14
CA TRP A 292 11.47 11.30 -18.13
C TRP A 292 12.08 12.22 -17.09
N GLY A 293 13.00 11.68 -16.29
CA GLY A 293 13.77 12.42 -15.29
C GLY A 293 15.21 12.70 -15.69
N ARG A 294 15.77 11.92 -16.67
CA ARG A 294 17.16 12.04 -17.09
C ARG A 294 17.30 11.68 -18.57
N ILE A 295 18.15 12.43 -19.28
CA ILE A 295 18.68 12.13 -20.59
C ILE A 295 20.14 12.56 -20.65
N GLU A 296 21.04 11.67 -21.07
CA GLU A 296 22.45 11.93 -21.28
C GLU A 296 22.89 11.43 -22.64
N ALA A 297 23.49 12.32 -23.50
CA ALA A 297 23.98 11.97 -24.82
C ALA A 297 25.08 12.92 -25.24
N GLY A 298 26.35 12.48 -25.19
CA GLY A 298 27.52 13.21 -25.70
C GLY A 298 28.00 14.36 -24.81
N HIS A 299 29.20 14.87 -25.15
CA HIS A 299 29.87 15.92 -24.34
C HIS A 299 30.47 17.06 -25.22
N ALA A 300 30.56 16.86 -26.53
CA ALA A 300 31.19 17.80 -27.43
C ALA A 300 30.33 18.08 -28.65
N CYS A 301 30.29 19.33 -29.11
CA CYS A 301 29.44 19.77 -30.21
C CYS A 301 29.79 19.19 -31.59
N ASN A 302 30.98 18.66 -31.77
CA ASN A 302 31.48 18.10 -33.02
C ASN A 302 31.71 16.57 -32.99
N VAL A 303 31.20 15.87 -31.93
CA VAL A 303 31.33 14.43 -31.76
C VAL A 303 29.97 13.82 -31.52
N ILE A 304 29.54 12.88 -32.37
CA ILE A 304 28.38 12.02 -32.13
C ILE A 304 28.78 10.93 -31.14
N PRO A 305 28.08 10.79 -30.00
CA PRO A 305 28.43 9.82 -28.98
C PRO A 305 28.17 8.37 -29.43
N GLN A 306 28.83 7.41 -28.74
CA GLN A 306 28.62 5.97 -28.95
C GLN A 306 27.61 5.37 -27.96
N HIS A 307 27.20 6.15 -26.95
CA HIS A 307 26.31 5.74 -25.90
C HIS A 307 25.43 6.92 -25.48
N ALA A 308 24.17 6.61 -25.17
CA ALA A 308 23.21 7.53 -24.56
C ALA A 308 22.39 6.80 -23.53
N GLU A 309 22.01 7.50 -22.45
CA GLU A 309 21.20 6.97 -21.35
C GLU A 309 19.97 7.83 -21.10
N LEU A 310 18.86 7.17 -20.80
CA LEU A 310 17.63 7.80 -20.37
C LEU A 310 17.08 7.08 -19.13
N SER A 311 16.45 7.81 -18.24
CA SER A 311 15.68 7.20 -17.15
C SER A 311 14.40 7.97 -16.90
N GLY A 312 13.37 7.23 -16.47
CA GLY A 312 12.06 7.79 -16.22
C GLY A 312 11.20 6.91 -15.32
N THR A 313 9.97 7.35 -15.12
CA THR A 313 8.94 6.61 -14.40
C THR A 313 7.76 6.30 -15.29
N VAL A 314 7.15 5.14 -15.07
CA VAL A 314 5.92 4.72 -15.75
C VAL A 314 4.79 4.72 -14.70
N ARG A 315 3.68 5.36 -15.04
CA ARG A 315 2.48 5.44 -14.21
C ARG A 315 1.29 4.88 -14.95
N CYS A 316 0.38 4.21 -14.23
CA CYS A 316 -0.83 3.62 -14.79
C CYS A 316 -1.91 3.52 -13.71
N LEU A 317 -3.19 3.71 -14.11
CA LEU A 317 -4.36 3.61 -13.20
C LEU A 317 -5.16 2.32 -13.43
N ASP A 318 -4.79 1.54 -14.44
CA ASP A 318 -5.51 0.36 -14.89
C ASP A 318 -4.61 -0.87 -14.84
N LEU A 319 -5.07 -1.91 -14.16
CA LEU A 319 -4.28 -3.10 -13.90
C LEU A 319 -3.93 -3.89 -15.17
N PRO A 320 -4.86 -4.19 -16.11
CA PRO A 320 -4.52 -4.82 -17.38
C PRO A 320 -3.47 -4.05 -18.18
N SER A 321 -3.60 -2.72 -18.26
CA SER A 321 -2.62 -1.86 -18.96
C SER A 321 -1.27 -1.84 -18.25
N TRP A 322 -1.25 -1.88 -16.90
CA TRP A 322 -0.02 -1.99 -16.14
C TRP A 322 0.71 -3.32 -16.41
N HIS A 323 -0.04 -4.44 -16.48
CA HIS A 323 0.55 -5.74 -16.83
C HIS A 323 1.16 -5.74 -18.23
N ALA A 324 0.54 -5.06 -19.19
CA ALA A 324 1.01 -4.97 -20.57
C ALA A 324 2.12 -3.91 -20.77
N ALA A 325 2.29 -2.98 -19.83
CA ALA A 325 3.18 -1.82 -20.00
C ALA A 325 4.64 -2.18 -20.33
N PRO A 326 5.29 -3.18 -19.70
CA PRO A 326 6.67 -3.53 -20.05
C PRO A 326 6.84 -3.88 -21.52
N ASP A 327 6.01 -4.78 -22.06
CA ASP A 327 6.10 -5.21 -23.46
C ASP A 327 5.84 -4.06 -24.43
N LEU A 328 4.86 -3.21 -24.10
CA LEU A 328 4.52 -2.04 -24.90
C LEU A 328 5.66 -1.01 -24.93
N VAL A 329 6.31 -0.77 -23.77
CA VAL A 329 7.43 0.16 -23.66
C VAL A 329 8.66 -0.38 -24.42
N HIS A 330 9.01 -1.66 -24.21
CA HIS A 330 10.11 -2.32 -24.93
C HIS A 330 9.92 -2.20 -26.44
N ALA A 331 8.73 -2.59 -26.95
CA ALA A 331 8.44 -2.51 -28.37
C ALA A 331 8.52 -1.07 -28.91
N ALA A 332 8.00 -0.08 -28.17
CA ALA A 332 8.03 1.31 -28.59
C ALA A 332 9.47 1.86 -28.66
N VAL A 333 10.31 1.53 -27.68
CA VAL A 333 11.72 1.95 -27.65
C VAL A 333 12.49 1.32 -28.78
N ASP A 334 12.36 0.00 -29.02
CA ASP A 334 13.04 -0.73 -30.06
C ASP A 334 12.65 -0.23 -31.45
N GLU A 335 11.36 0.00 -31.70
CA GLU A 335 10.89 0.55 -32.99
C GLU A 335 11.51 1.92 -33.32
N ILE A 336 11.58 2.80 -32.29
CA ILE A 336 12.15 4.13 -32.46
C ILE A 336 13.68 4.04 -32.65
N ALA A 337 14.37 3.25 -31.83
CA ALA A 337 15.83 3.08 -31.91
C ALA A 337 16.25 2.54 -33.28
N GLN A 338 15.52 1.56 -33.83
CA GLN A 338 15.79 0.96 -35.15
C GLN A 338 15.69 1.97 -36.28
N LEU A 339 14.79 2.97 -36.24
CA LEU A 339 14.71 4.02 -37.26
C LEU A 339 16.01 4.83 -37.38
N TYR A 340 16.78 4.89 -36.31
CA TYR A 340 18.08 5.59 -36.27
C TYR A 340 19.28 4.65 -36.36
N GLY A 341 19.05 3.33 -36.47
CA GLY A 341 20.12 2.32 -36.49
C GLY A 341 20.79 2.15 -35.12
N ALA A 342 20.16 2.60 -34.03
CA ALA A 342 20.65 2.42 -32.67
C ALA A 342 20.28 1.04 -32.15
N LYS A 343 21.16 0.45 -31.34
CA LYS A 343 20.85 -0.70 -30.49
C LYS A 343 20.27 -0.18 -29.16
N SER A 344 19.13 -0.69 -28.72
CA SER A 344 18.50 -0.36 -27.48
C SER A 344 18.63 -1.50 -26.47
N GLU A 345 18.79 -1.14 -25.21
CA GLU A 345 18.60 -2.02 -24.07
C GLU A 345 17.66 -1.32 -23.07
N VAL A 346 16.59 -2.00 -22.68
CA VAL A 346 15.55 -1.45 -21.81
C VAL A 346 15.50 -2.26 -20.53
N THR A 347 15.76 -1.61 -19.41
CA THR A 347 15.54 -2.16 -18.06
C THR A 347 14.26 -1.57 -17.49
N TYR A 348 13.22 -2.40 -17.43
CA TYR A 348 11.94 -2.05 -16.85
C TYR A 348 11.85 -2.67 -15.45
N VAL A 349 11.86 -1.84 -14.39
CA VAL A 349 11.75 -2.29 -13.01
C VAL A 349 10.33 -2.06 -12.53
N ARG A 350 9.60 -3.14 -12.32
CA ARG A 350 8.27 -3.06 -11.73
C ARG A 350 8.38 -2.59 -10.28
N GLY A 351 7.57 -1.60 -9.94
CA GLY A 351 7.34 -1.16 -8.57
C GLY A 351 6.03 -1.74 -8.02
N VAL A 352 5.05 -0.90 -7.78
CA VAL A 352 3.75 -1.31 -7.22
C VAL A 352 2.62 -1.13 -8.25
N PRO A 353 1.62 -2.03 -8.29
CA PRO A 353 0.43 -1.85 -9.11
C PRO A 353 -0.44 -0.67 -8.63
N PRO A 354 -1.46 -0.24 -9.40
CA PRO A 354 -2.42 0.75 -8.91
C PRO A 354 -3.28 0.17 -7.80
N VAL A 355 -3.61 0.96 -6.78
CA VAL A 355 -4.66 0.60 -5.82
C VAL A 355 -6.00 0.80 -6.50
N VAL A 356 -6.71 -0.30 -6.74
CA VAL A 356 -8.03 -0.30 -7.37
C VAL A 356 -9.08 -0.77 -6.35
N ASN A 357 -9.77 0.19 -5.74
CA ASN A 357 -10.77 -0.09 -4.72
C ASN A 357 -11.96 -0.88 -5.27
N ASP A 358 -12.28 -1.99 -4.61
CA ASP A 358 -13.50 -2.76 -4.89
C ASP A 358 -14.74 -1.92 -4.55
N PRO A 359 -15.72 -1.79 -5.46
CA PRO A 359 -16.92 -0.97 -5.23
C PRO A 359 -17.75 -1.42 -4.02
N VAL A 360 -17.84 -2.73 -3.75
CA VAL A 360 -18.63 -3.27 -2.63
C VAL A 360 -17.95 -2.97 -1.31
N VAL A 361 -16.61 -3.10 -1.26
CA VAL A 361 -15.84 -2.77 -0.04
C VAL A 361 -15.79 -1.25 0.17
N THR A 362 -15.75 -0.46 -0.90
CA THR A 362 -15.84 1.01 -0.81
C THR A 362 -17.19 1.43 -0.21
N GLU A 363 -18.29 0.79 -0.63
CA GLU A 363 -19.62 1.08 -0.06
C GLU A 363 -19.72 0.65 1.40
N LEU A 364 -19.11 -0.48 1.79
CA LEU A 364 -19.02 -0.88 3.21
C LEU A 364 -18.35 0.21 4.06
N LEU A 365 -17.25 0.83 3.57
CA LEU A 365 -16.59 1.94 4.27
C LEU A 365 -17.49 3.18 4.34
N ARG A 366 -18.25 3.49 3.28
CA ARG A 366 -19.23 4.58 3.26
C ARG A 366 -20.33 4.36 4.29
N GLU A 367 -20.93 3.17 4.30
CA GLU A 367 -21.94 2.79 5.29
C GLU A 367 -21.39 2.85 6.72
N ALA A 368 -20.16 2.36 6.95
CA ALA A 368 -19.51 2.37 8.23
C ALA A 368 -19.29 3.77 8.80
N GLN A 369 -18.74 4.66 7.99
CA GLN A 369 -18.50 6.05 8.38
C GLN A 369 -19.81 6.80 8.61
N THR A 370 -20.77 6.64 7.69
CA THR A 370 -22.08 7.29 7.79
C THR A 370 -22.83 6.85 9.05
N ALA A 371 -22.80 5.56 9.40
CA ALA A 371 -23.43 5.04 10.60
C ALA A 371 -22.83 5.61 11.89
N ARG A 372 -21.55 5.99 11.87
CA ARG A 372 -20.86 6.57 13.03
C ARG A 372 -21.00 8.08 13.13
N ARG A 373 -20.87 8.77 12.01
CA ARG A 373 -20.64 10.23 11.98
C ARG A 373 -21.58 11.00 11.07
N GLY A 374 -22.53 10.29 10.43
CA GLY A 374 -23.50 10.89 9.51
C GLY A 374 -22.94 11.10 8.10
N VAL A 375 -23.83 11.42 7.18
CA VAL A 375 -23.55 11.50 5.74
C VAL A 375 -22.53 12.56 5.35
N TYR A 376 -22.39 13.62 6.13
CA TYR A 376 -21.44 14.71 5.86
C TYR A 376 -19.99 14.38 6.25
N SER A 377 -19.74 13.21 6.83
CA SER A 377 -18.41 12.75 7.18
C SER A 377 -17.74 11.91 6.07
N VAL A 378 -18.36 11.84 4.90
CA VAL A 378 -17.83 11.13 3.72
C VAL A 378 -17.89 12.05 2.52
N GLU A 379 -16.77 12.15 1.80
CA GLU A 379 -16.68 12.87 0.52
C GLU A 379 -16.06 11.97 -0.56
N ASP A 380 -16.27 12.35 -1.83
CA ASP A 380 -15.55 11.73 -2.92
C ASP A 380 -14.14 12.34 -3.00
N THR A 381 -13.12 11.50 -3.16
CA THR A 381 -11.73 11.96 -3.22
C THR A 381 -11.14 11.86 -4.62
N GLU A 382 -10.14 12.70 -4.88
CA GLU A 382 -9.37 12.65 -6.11
C GLU A 382 -8.37 11.47 -6.09
N GLN A 383 -7.90 11.08 -7.27
CA GLN A 383 -6.82 10.12 -7.42
C GLN A 383 -5.48 10.75 -7.01
N SER A 384 -4.67 9.99 -6.28
CA SER A 384 -3.25 10.28 -6.11
C SER A 384 -2.44 9.57 -7.20
N LEU A 385 -1.40 10.23 -7.69
CA LEU A 385 -0.45 9.60 -8.60
C LEU A 385 0.75 8.96 -7.88
N GLY A 386 0.74 8.93 -6.55
CA GLY A 386 1.72 8.18 -5.74
C GLY A 386 1.54 6.67 -5.90
N GLY A 387 2.61 5.91 -5.65
CA GLY A 387 2.55 4.46 -5.47
C GLY A 387 2.09 4.11 -4.05
N GLU A 388 1.55 2.91 -3.87
CA GLU A 388 1.11 2.39 -2.57
C GLU A 388 1.08 0.86 -2.65
N ASP A 389 1.82 0.19 -1.79
CA ASP A 389 2.01 -1.27 -1.85
C ASP A 389 0.81 -2.08 -1.30
N PHE A 390 -0.19 -1.42 -0.69
CA PHE A 390 -1.49 -2.01 -0.40
C PHE A 390 -2.13 -2.64 -1.64
N SER A 391 -1.79 -2.14 -2.81
CA SER A 391 -2.22 -2.66 -4.10
C SER A 391 -1.91 -4.16 -4.29
N TRP A 392 -0.81 -4.68 -3.73
CA TRP A 392 -0.48 -6.10 -3.82
C TRP A 392 -1.49 -7.01 -3.14
N TYR A 393 -2.13 -6.56 -2.05
CA TYR A 393 -3.22 -7.30 -1.41
C TYR A 393 -4.45 -7.36 -2.32
N LEU A 394 -4.72 -6.26 -3.06
CA LEU A 394 -5.90 -6.17 -3.93
C LEU A 394 -5.79 -7.02 -5.19
N GLU A 395 -4.58 -7.47 -5.54
CA GLU A 395 -4.36 -8.50 -6.56
C GLU A 395 -4.90 -9.89 -6.14
N GLN A 396 -5.12 -10.12 -4.85
CA GLN A 396 -5.46 -11.43 -4.30
C GLN A 396 -6.85 -11.47 -3.65
N VAL A 397 -7.27 -10.39 -3.00
CA VAL A 397 -8.56 -10.30 -2.32
C VAL A 397 -9.22 -8.94 -2.57
N PRO A 398 -10.56 -8.86 -2.66
CA PRO A 398 -11.25 -7.58 -2.77
C PRO A 398 -10.97 -6.72 -1.54
N GLY A 399 -10.74 -5.43 -1.77
CA GLY A 399 -10.47 -4.50 -0.68
C GLY A 399 -10.63 -3.06 -1.09
N ALA A 400 -10.50 -2.16 -0.12
CA ALA A 400 -10.53 -0.73 -0.36
C ALA A 400 -9.66 0.04 0.64
N MET A 401 -9.09 1.13 0.17
CA MET A 401 -8.40 2.13 0.97
C MET A 401 -9.21 3.41 1.00
N ALA A 402 -9.44 3.95 2.19
CA ALA A 402 -10.03 5.28 2.37
C ALA A 402 -8.94 6.33 2.60
N ARG A 403 -9.19 7.57 2.16
CA ARG A 403 -8.41 8.73 2.59
C ARG A 403 -8.94 9.17 3.95
N LEU A 404 -8.08 9.15 4.96
CA LEU A 404 -8.39 9.59 6.32
C LEU A 404 -8.02 11.06 6.46
N GLY A 405 -9.01 11.93 6.66
CA GLY A 405 -8.78 13.35 6.86
C GLY A 405 -7.95 13.62 8.12
N VAL A 406 -6.87 14.36 7.95
CA VAL A 406 -5.93 14.70 9.05
C VAL A 406 -5.69 16.20 9.21
N ARG A 407 -6.30 17.03 8.36
CA ARG A 407 -6.19 18.49 8.48
C ARG A 407 -7.06 18.99 9.64
N THR A 408 -6.51 19.82 10.51
CA THR A 408 -7.33 20.52 11.51
C THR A 408 -8.31 21.46 10.80
N PRO A 409 -9.63 21.35 11.04
CA PRO A 409 -10.61 22.19 10.39
C PRO A 409 -10.32 23.69 10.58
N GLY A 410 -10.28 24.45 9.47
CA GLY A 410 -9.96 25.87 9.48
C GLY A 410 -8.47 26.21 9.57
N ASP A 411 -7.57 25.25 9.63
CA ASP A 411 -6.12 25.49 9.50
C ASP A 411 -5.79 25.77 8.03
N GLY A 412 -5.26 26.96 7.73
CA GLY A 412 -4.78 27.33 6.40
C GLY A 412 -3.39 26.79 6.05
N ALA A 413 -2.71 26.10 6.97
CA ALA A 413 -1.39 25.57 6.71
C ALA A 413 -1.45 24.31 5.82
N GLN A 414 -0.76 24.35 4.67
CA GLN A 414 -0.55 23.17 3.84
C GLN A 414 0.65 22.39 4.33
N ARG A 415 0.41 21.34 5.10
CA ARG A 415 1.44 20.39 5.57
C ARG A 415 1.30 19.11 4.78
N ASP A 416 1.92 19.07 3.61
CA ASP A 416 1.81 17.92 2.70
C ASP A 416 2.63 16.72 3.20
N LEU A 417 2.28 15.53 2.70
CA LEU A 417 3.01 14.29 2.95
C LEU A 417 4.49 14.43 2.51
N HIS A 418 5.38 13.63 3.10
CA HIS A 418 6.83 13.59 2.83
C HIS A 418 7.55 14.91 3.10
N ARG A 419 6.97 15.77 3.91
CA ARG A 419 7.59 17.01 4.39
C ARG A 419 7.93 16.88 5.88
N GLY A 420 9.08 17.42 6.29
CA GLY A 420 9.50 17.38 7.69
C GLY A 420 8.60 18.16 8.65
N ASP A 421 7.75 19.03 8.16
CA ASP A 421 6.73 19.78 8.91
C ASP A 421 5.34 19.16 8.87
N PHE A 422 5.18 17.97 8.24
CA PHE A 422 3.91 17.24 8.21
C PHE A 422 3.43 16.95 9.63
N ASP A 423 2.18 17.26 9.91
CA ASP A 423 1.53 16.99 11.19
C ASP A 423 0.04 16.73 10.97
N VAL A 424 -0.60 16.11 11.94
CA VAL A 424 -1.97 15.64 11.86
C VAL A 424 -2.81 16.17 13.03
N ASP A 425 -4.09 16.36 12.79
CA ASP A 425 -5.06 16.42 13.87
C ASP A 425 -5.26 15.01 14.47
N GLU A 426 -4.88 14.82 15.72
CA GLU A 426 -4.94 13.50 16.38
C GLU A 426 -6.37 12.95 16.54
N TYR A 427 -7.39 13.78 16.29
CA TYR A 427 -8.79 13.34 16.18
C TYR A 427 -8.99 12.30 15.05
N ALA A 428 -8.14 12.33 14.03
CA ALA A 428 -8.12 11.34 12.96
C ALA A 428 -7.93 9.89 13.48
N ILE A 429 -7.23 9.70 14.61
CA ILE A 429 -7.06 8.38 15.23
C ILE A 429 -8.41 7.82 15.64
N GLU A 430 -9.23 8.61 16.32
CA GLU A 430 -10.58 8.20 16.72
C GLU A 430 -11.45 7.88 15.53
N VAL A 431 -11.40 8.70 14.47
CA VAL A 431 -12.14 8.50 13.22
C VAL A 431 -11.74 7.18 12.58
N GLY A 432 -10.44 6.89 12.48
CA GLY A 432 -9.93 5.64 11.93
C GLY A 432 -10.36 4.42 12.73
N VAL A 433 -10.28 4.48 14.07
CA VAL A 433 -10.74 3.39 14.97
C VAL A 433 -12.22 3.12 14.76
N GLU A 434 -13.03 4.16 14.70
CA GLU A 434 -14.49 4.02 14.54
C GLU A 434 -14.86 3.48 13.15
N LEU A 435 -14.17 3.94 12.08
CA LEU A 435 -14.35 3.45 10.73
C LEU A 435 -14.08 1.94 10.66
N PHE A 436 -12.90 1.49 11.11
CA PHE A 436 -12.51 0.08 11.10
C PHE A 436 -13.45 -0.78 11.96
N THR A 437 -13.83 -0.29 13.14
CA THR A 437 -14.75 -1.00 14.04
C THR A 437 -16.13 -1.14 13.41
N ALA A 438 -16.66 -0.07 12.82
CA ALA A 438 -17.98 -0.09 12.19
C ALA A 438 -17.98 -0.99 10.95
N ALA A 439 -16.94 -0.93 10.11
CA ALA A 439 -16.80 -1.80 8.96
C ALA A 439 -16.81 -3.28 9.36
N ALA A 440 -16.10 -3.64 10.44
CA ALA A 440 -16.09 -5.01 10.95
C ALA A 440 -17.46 -5.47 11.49
N LEU A 441 -18.26 -4.56 12.05
CA LEU A 441 -19.60 -4.86 12.56
C LEU A 441 -20.64 -4.96 11.44
N LEU A 442 -20.49 -4.19 10.36
CA LEU A 442 -21.42 -4.16 9.23
C LEU A 442 -21.10 -5.21 8.17
N ASP A 443 -19.87 -5.75 8.15
CA ASP A 443 -19.48 -6.81 7.20
C ASP A 443 -20.07 -8.16 7.62
N VAL A 444 -21.39 -8.27 7.55
CA VAL A 444 -22.11 -9.52 7.81
C VAL A 444 -22.34 -10.32 6.52
N PRO A 445 -22.32 -11.66 6.57
CA PRO A 445 -22.70 -12.46 5.41
C PRO A 445 -24.12 -12.07 4.99
N ARG A 446 -24.32 -11.69 3.72
CA ARG A 446 -25.67 -11.59 3.17
C ARG A 446 -26.20 -13.02 3.06
N SER A 447 -27.26 -13.29 3.82
CA SER A 447 -28.00 -14.57 3.80
C SER A 447 -28.59 -14.88 2.45
#